data_87b8f2e76213541ba58287dc14f0fa41
#
_entry.id   87b8f2e76213541ba58287dc14f0fa41
#
_cell.length_a   1.000
_cell.length_b   1.000
_cell.length_c   1.000
_cell.angle_alpha   90.00
_cell.angle_beta   90.00
_cell.angle_gamma   90.00
#
_symmetry.space_group_name_H-M   'P 1'
#
loop_
_entity.id
_entity.type
_entity.pdbx_description
1 polymer ?
#
loop_
_entity_poly.entity_id
_entity_poly.type
_entity_poly.pdbx_seq_one_letter_code
_entity_poly.pdbx_strand_id
1 'polypeptide(L)'
;MKTKINLIVSIFIFLISLSFISAVVVDSISMGKLYPGKTSSLTMDLKNNLEDDIQDVSLVLELDNTSFTTSGSSEDSEDEIREGKTEGFNFILKASASIKPGDYNIPYEITYTNWDDDKITKTGSFGVIVSA
;
A
#
# COMPACT_ATOMS: atom_id res chain seq x y z
N MET A 1 7.18 17.73 46.28
CA MET A 1 7.75 16.42 45.88
C MET A 1 6.76 15.56 45.12
N LYS A 2 5.49 15.46 45.51
CA LYS A 2 4.49 14.65 44.81
C LYS A 2 4.18 15.10 43.37
N THR A 3 4.23 16.40 43.07
CA THR A 3 3.97 17.00 41.77
C THR A 3 5.05 16.66 40.71
N LYS A 4 6.31 16.54 41.10
CA LYS A 4 7.40 16.20 40.17
C LYS A 4 7.35 14.73 39.72
N ILE A 5 6.98 13.82 40.60
CA ILE A 5 6.84 12.40 40.29
C ILE A 5 5.67 12.20 39.35
N ASN A 6 4.55 12.84 39.53
CA ASN A 6 3.37 12.78 38.67
C ASN A 6 3.66 13.29 37.26
N LEU A 7 4.46 14.34 37.12
CA LEU A 7 4.85 14.89 35.82
C LEU A 7 5.73 13.90 35.05
N ILE A 8 6.71 13.28 35.71
CA ILE A 8 7.62 12.28 35.10
C ILE A 8 6.84 11.06 34.65
N VAL A 9 5.93 10.54 35.45
CA VAL A 9 5.08 9.40 35.11
C VAL A 9 4.16 9.75 33.93
N SER A 10 3.58 10.94 33.91
CA SER A 10 2.72 11.42 32.81
C SER A 10 3.50 11.52 31.48
N ILE A 11 4.71 12.06 31.50
CA ILE A 11 5.58 12.14 30.31
C ILE A 11 5.98 10.75 29.82
N PHE A 12 6.28 9.83 30.71
CA PHE A 12 6.63 8.45 30.36
C PHE A 12 5.45 7.70 29.72
N ILE A 13 4.24 7.83 30.24
CA ILE A 13 3.02 7.26 29.66
C ILE A 13 2.75 7.85 28.27
N PHE A 14 2.94 9.16 28.09
CA PHE A 14 2.76 9.83 26.80
C PHE A 14 3.77 9.33 25.77
N LEU A 15 5.03 9.13 26.13
CA LEU A 15 6.07 8.58 25.26
C LEU A 15 5.77 7.13 24.84
N ILE A 16 5.20 6.31 25.72
CA ILE A 16 4.78 4.95 25.41
C ILE A 16 3.60 4.94 24.43
N SER A 17 2.65 5.85 24.58
CA SER A 17 1.47 5.93 23.73
C SER A 17 1.78 6.35 22.29
N LEU A 18 2.92 6.99 22.03
CA LEU A 18 3.36 7.39 20.70
C LEU A 18 4.10 6.28 19.93
N SER A 19 4.41 5.13 20.58
CA SER A 19 5.40 4.20 20.06
C SER A 19 4.85 3.08 19.16
N PHE A 20 3.53 2.90 18.99
CA PHE A 20 3.00 1.70 18.33
C PHE A 20 1.96 2.01 17.27
N ILE A 21 2.42 2.40 16.07
CA ILE A 21 1.59 2.35 14.88
C ILE A 21 1.94 1.05 14.15
N SER A 22 1.10 0.03 14.34
CA SER A 22 1.20 -1.24 13.60
C SER A 22 0.24 -1.19 12.43
N ALA A 23 0.72 -1.48 11.22
CA ALA A 23 -0.12 -1.47 10.03
C ALA A 23 0.45 -2.35 8.93
N VAL A 24 -0.42 -2.75 8.01
CA VAL A 24 -0.01 -3.22 6.68
C VAL A 24 0.16 -1.99 5.80
N VAL A 25 1.34 -1.81 5.23
CA VAL A 25 1.67 -0.61 4.48
C VAL A 25 2.26 -0.95 3.11
N VAL A 26 2.08 -0.05 2.16
CA VAL A 26 2.86 -0.05 0.92
C VAL A 26 4.24 0.51 1.25
N ASP A 27 5.24 -0.36 1.26
CA ASP A 27 6.61 -0.03 1.66
C ASP A 27 7.40 0.61 0.52
N SER A 28 7.19 0.12 -0.71
CA SER A 28 7.82 0.68 -1.90
C SER A 28 6.99 0.43 -3.15
N ILE A 29 7.16 1.28 -4.14
CA ILE A 29 6.57 1.16 -5.48
C ILE A 29 7.69 1.32 -6.49
N SER A 30 7.82 0.34 -7.37
CA SER A 30 8.80 0.33 -8.46
C SER A 30 8.07 0.24 -9.80
N MET A 31 8.38 1.15 -10.70
CA MET A 31 7.80 1.14 -12.04
C MET A 31 8.80 1.70 -13.05
N GLY A 32 8.83 1.10 -14.24
CA GLY A 32 9.57 1.64 -15.37
C GLY A 32 8.92 2.91 -15.95
N LYS A 33 9.57 3.52 -16.92
CA LYS A 33 9.01 4.67 -17.62
C LYS A 33 7.73 4.29 -18.35
N LEU A 34 6.73 5.15 -18.28
CA LEU A 34 5.44 4.96 -18.92
C LEU A 34 5.20 6.10 -19.93
N TYR A 35 4.80 5.73 -21.13
CA TYR A 35 4.50 6.64 -22.23
C TYR A 35 3.06 6.43 -22.72
N PRO A 36 2.42 7.42 -23.35
CA PRO A 36 1.10 7.24 -23.93
C PRO A 36 1.02 6.01 -24.84
N GLY A 37 0.01 5.16 -24.63
CA GLY A 37 -0.23 3.94 -25.39
C GLY A 37 0.71 2.78 -25.09
N LYS A 38 1.63 2.94 -24.15
CA LYS A 38 2.63 1.92 -23.80
C LYS A 38 2.32 1.27 -22.45
N THR A 39 3.03 0.18 -22.19
CA THR A 39 2.95 -0.57 -20.93
C THR A 39 4.23 -0.44 -20.13
N SER A 40 4.12 -0.60 -18.82
CA SER A 40 5.25 -0.71 -17.90
C SER A 40 4.93 -1.69 -16.78
N SER A 41 5.95 -2.42 -16.35
CA SER A 41 5.82 -3.28 -15.17
C SER A 41 5.76 -2.42 -13.91
N LEU A 42 4.83 -2.76 -13.04
CA LEU A 42 4.62 -2.12 -11.74
C LEU A 42 4.74 -3.18 -10.65
N THR A 43 5.58 -2.93 -9.67
CA THR A 43 5.67 -3.75 -8.45
C THR A 43 5.38 -2.89 -7.24
N MET A 44 4.43 -3.34 -6.42
CA MET A 44 4.08 -2.71 -5.15
C MET A 44 4.42 -3.68 -4.02
N ASP A 45 5.33 -3.28 -3.15
CA ASP A 45 5.74 -4.09 -2.01
C ASP A 45 4.88 -3.75 -0.80
N LEU A 46 4.17 -4.74 -0.29
CA LEU A 46 3.39 -4.63 0.95
C LEU A 46 4.15 -5.24 2.10
N LYS A 47 4.29 -4.48 3.17
CA LYS A 47 4.92 -4.92 4.41
C LYS A 47 3.89 -5.10 5.51
N ASN A 48 3.96 -6.24 6.16
CA ASN A 48 3.15 -6.53 7.35
C ASN A 48 3.90 -6.07 8.60
N ASN A 49 3.56 -4.89 9.11
CA ASN A 49 4.11 -4.35 10.36
C ASN A 49 3.27 -4.73 11.59
N LEU A 50 2.29 -5.61 11.42
CA LEU A 50 1.54 -6.17 12.56
C LEU A 50 2.38 -7.20 13.30
N GLU A 51 1.99 -7.53 14.52
CA GLU A 51 2.64 -8.56 15.34
C GLU A 51 2.20 -9.97 14.97
N ASP A 52 1.23 -10.12 14.07
CA ASP A 52 0.68 -11.39 13.62
C ASP A 52 0.75 -11.52 12.10
N ASP A 53 0.74 -12.77 11.64
CA ASP A 53 0.63 -13.08 10.21
C ASP A 53 -0.76 -12.67 9.69
N ILE A 54 -0.82 -12.28 8.43
CA ILE A 54 -2.07 -11.99 7.72
C ILE A 54 -2.24 -12.95 6.55
N GLN A 55 -3.49 -13.25 6.19
CA GLN A 55 -3.84 -14.21 5.14
C GLN A 55 -4.75 -13.59 4.09
N ASP A 56 -4.84 -14.26 2.94
CA ASP A 56 -5.71 -13.88 1.83
C ASP A 56 -5.54 -12.41 1.45
N VAL A 57 -4.30 -12.01 1.23
CA VAL A 57 -3.93 -10.62 0.94
C VAL A 57 -4.18 -10.34 -0.53
N SER A 58 -5.00 -9.35 -0.82
CA SER A 58 -5.32 -8.92 -2.18
C SER A 58 -5.02 -7.43 -2.34
N LEU A 59 -4.42 -7.08 -3.46
CA LEU A 59 -4.18 -5.70 -3.87
C LEU A 59 -4.86 -5.47 -5.21
N VAL A 60 -5.79 -4.53 -5.25
CA VAL A 60 -6.58 -4.19 -6.45
C VAL A 60 -6.27 -2.76 -6.86
N LEU A 61 -5.94 -2.56 -8.13
CA LEU A 61 -5.85 -1.22 -8.72
C LEU A 61 -7.25 -0.78 -9.17
N GLU A 62 -7.68 0.37 -8.67
CA GLU A 62 -8.98 0.95 -9.02
C GLU A 62 -8.83 1.84 -10.26
N LEU A 63 -8.95 1.21 -11.42
CA LEU A 63 -8.68 1.88 -12.69
C LEU A 63 -9.91 2.47 -13.38
N ASP A 64 -11.09 2.24 -12.86
CA ASP A 64 -12.33 2.82 -13.38
C ASP A 64 -12.25 4.35 -13.36
N ASN A 65 -12.70 4.97 -14.46
CA ASN A 65 -12.63 6.43 -14.65
C ASN A 65 -11.20 7.01 -14.66
N THR A 66 -10.20 6.18 -14.85
CA THR A 66 -8.82 6.62 -15.08
C THR A 66 -8.44 6.44 -16.55
N SER A 67 -7.32 7.01 -16.94
CA SER A 67 -6.75 6.81 -18.28
C SER A 67 -5.76 5.64 -18.34
N PHE A 68 -5.87 4.73 -17.37
CA PHE A 68 -5.00 3.55 -17.25
C PHE A 68 -5.81 2.27 -17.28
N THR A 69 -5.18 1.23 -17.81
CA THR A 69 -5.67 -0.14 -17.80
C THR A 69 -4.52 -1.07 -17.43
N THR A 70 -4.80 -2.35 -17.24
CA THR A 70 -3.77 -3.35 -17.08
C THR A 70 -3.76 -4.28 -18.29
N SER A 71 -2.56 -4.77 -18.62
CA SER A 71 -2.41 -5.93 -19.48
C SER A 71 -2.41 -7.15 -18.56
N GLY A 72 -3.52 -7.86 -18.52
CA GLY A 72 -3.77 -8.91 -17.54
C GLY A 72 -4.69 -8.40 -16.42
N SER A 73 -4.49 -8.92 -15.20
CA SER A 73 -5.34 -8.59 -14.07
C SER A 73 -4.96 -7.25 -13.42
N SER A 74 -5.97 -6.52 -12.94
CA SER A 74 -5.80 -5.37 -12.05
C SER A 74 -5.76 -5.76 -10.58
N GLU A 75 -5.78 -7.06 -10.27
CA GLU A 75 -5.66 -7.63 -8.94
C GLU A 75 -4.51 -8.62 -8.89
N ASP A 76 -3.75 -8.58 -7.81
CA ASP A 76 -2.76 -9.58 -7.46
C ASP A 76 -2.92 -9.97 -5.99
N SER A 77 -2.61 -11.21 -5.66
CA SER A 77 -2.86 -11.74 -4.32
C SER A 77 -1.74 -12.64 -3.83
N GLU A 78 -1.63 -12.71 -2.51
CA GLU A 78 -0.74 -13.62 -1.80
C GLU A 78 -1.53 -14.35 -0.72
N ASP A 79 -1.23 -15.63 -0.51
CA ASP A 79 -1.92 -16.44 0.50
C ASP A 79 -1.64 -15.95 1.91
N GLU A 80 -0.43 -15.45 2.15
CA GLU A 80 0.03 -15.04 3.48
C GLU A 80 1.14 -13.99 3.36
N ILE A 81 1.15 -13.03 4.29
CA ILE A 81 2.33 -12.23 4.60
C ILE A 81 2.61 -12.37 6.08
N ARG A 82 3.72 -12.99 6.41
CA ARG A 82 4.13 -13.19 7.80
C ARG A 82 4.50 -11.87 8.48
N GLU A 83 4.40 -11.85 9.80
CA GLU A 83 4.78 -10.68 10.58
C GLU A 83 6.18 -10.14 10.19
N GLY A 84 6.29 -8.84 10.01
CA GLY A 84 7.53 -8.17 9.65
C GLY A 84 8.05 -8.44 8.24
N LYS A 85 7.35 -9.23 7.43
CA LYS A 85 7.77 -9.58 6.06
C LYS A 85 7.12 -8.70 5.02
N THR A 86 7.75 -8.68 3.84
CA THR A 86 7.32 -7.91 2.67
C THR A 86 7.09 -8.86 1.51
N GLU A 87 5.98 -8.66 0.79
CA GLU A 87 5.66 -9.39 -0.43
C GLU A 87 5.40 -8.41 -1.58
N GLY A 88 5.88 -8.75 -2.78
CA GLY A 88 5.70 -7.95 -3.98
C GLY A 88 4.43 -8.35 -4.74
N PHE A 89 3.66 -7.33 -5.13
CA PHE A 89 2.48 -7.47 -5.98
C PHE A 89 2.79 -6.85 -7.34
N ASN A 90 2.51 -7.59 -8.41
CA ASN A 90 2.98 -7.26 -9.74
C ASN A 90 1.82 -7.01 -10.70
N PHE A 91 1.96 -5.95 -11.50
CA PHE A 91 0.99 -5.55 -12.51
C PHE A 91 1.73 -5.11 -13.79
N ILE A 92 1.04 -5.15 -14.90
CA ILE A 92 1.49 -4.49 -16.14
C ILE A 92 0.51 -3.36 -16.40
N LEU A 93 0.95 -2.13 -16.16
CA LEU A 93 0.13 -0.93 -16.32
C LEU A 93 0.24 -0.40 -17.74
N LYS A 94 -0.88 -0.01 -18.33
CA LYS A 94 -0.95 0.59 -19.66
C LYS A 94 -1.57 1.97 -19.57
N ALA A 95 -0.90 2.96 -20.16
CA ALA A 95 -1.48 4.29 -20.33
C ALA A 95 -2.28 4.38 -21.63
N SER A 96 -3.40 5.10 -21.61
CA SER A 96 -4.17 5.41 -22.81
C SER A 96 -3.29 6.09 -23.86
N ALA A 97 -3.53 5.79 -25.14
CA ALA A 97 -2.81 6.44 -26.24
C ALA A 97 -3.06 7.96 -26.31
N SER A 98 -4.19 8.41 -25.78
CA SER A 98 -4.60 9.82 -25.78
C SER A 98 -4.24 10.57 -24.49
N ILE A 99 -3.62 9.89 -23.51
CA ILE A 99 -3.23 10.54 -22.26
C ILE A 99 -2.17 11.60 -22.49
N LYS A 100 -2.32 12.72 -21.83
CA LYS A 100 -1.29 13.77 -21.88
C LYS A 100 -0.15 13.42 -20.91
N PRO A 101 1.12 13.69 -21.28
CA PRO A 101 2.22 13.60 -20.33
C PRO A 101 1.95 14.43 -19.08
N GLY A 102 2.33 13.92 -17.92
CA GLY A 102 2.13 14.58 -16.65
C GLY A 102 2.04 13.61 -15.48
N ASP A 103 1.60 14.14 -14.36
CA ASP A 103 1.48 13.41 -13.09
C ASP A 103 0.04 12.98 -12.86
N TYR A 104 -0.12 11.70 -12.49
CA TYR A 104 -1.43 11.09 -12.25
C TYR A 104 -1.42 10.30 -10.95
N ASN A 105 -2.59 10.13 -10.34
CA ASN A 105 -2.76 9.28 -9.17
C ASN A 105 -3.62 8.07 -9.52
N ILE A 106 -3.20 6.91 -9.06
CA ILE A 106 -3.94 5.65 -9.19
C ILE A 106 -4.39 5.18 -7.82
N PRO A 107 -5.71 5.07 -7.59
CA PRO A 107 -6.23 4.52 -6.34
C PRO A 107 -6.02 3.00 -6.28
N TYR A 108 -5.86 2.48 -5.08
CA TYR A 108 -5.79 1.04 -4.83
C TYR A 108 -6.55 0.65 -3.57
N GLU A 109 -6.90 -0.61 -3.48
CA GLU A 109 -7.53 -1.22 -2.32
C GLU A 109 -6.75 -2.46 -1.90
N ILE A 110 -6.44 -2.55 -0.60
CA ILE A 110 -5.83 -3.73 0.01
C ILE A 110 -6.89 -4.39 0.90
N THR A 111 -7.06 -5.70 0.75
CA THR A 111 -7.88 -6.51 1.64
C THR A 111 -7.05 -7.66 2.19
N TYR A 112 -7.26 -8.00 3.45
CA TYR A 112 -6.62 -9.14 4.07
C TYR A 112 -7.46 -9.65 5.24
N THR A 113 -7.21 -10.88 5.66
CA THR A 113 -7.77 -11.47 6.87
C THR A 113 -6.73 -11.41 7.97
N ASN A 114 -7.09 -10.81 9.10
CA ASN A 114 -6.19 -10.69 10.24
C ASN A 114 -6.20 -11.96 11.10
N TRP A 115 -5.42 -11.95 12.18
CA TRP A 115 -5.33 -13.07 13.11
C TRP A 115 -6.67 -13.43 13.79
N ASP A 116 -7.56 -12.46 13.97
CA ASP A 116 -8.88 -12.65 14.58
C ASP A 116 -9.95 -13.08 13.57
N ASP A 117 -9.56 -13.50 12.36
CA ASP A 117 -10.43 -13.85 11.23
C ASP A 117 -11.32 -12.70 10.73
N ASP A 118 -10.96 -11.46 11.04
CA ASP A 118 -11.64 -10.29 10.51
C ASP A 118 -11.08 -9.91 9.14
N LYS A 119 -11.98 -9.58 8.21
CA LYS A 119 -11.60 -9.02 6.92
C LYS A 119 -11.37 -7.52 7.05
N ILE A 120 -10.16 -7.08 6.74
CA ILE A 120 -9.74 -5.69 6.81
C ILE A 120 -9.59 -5.14 5.39
N THR A 121 -10.07 -3.93 5.17
CA THR A 121 -9.96 -3.22 3.90
C THR A 121 -9.27 -1.89 4.13
N LYS A 122 -8.28 -1.58 3.30
CA LYS A 122 -7.56 -0.31 3.31
C LYS A 122 -7.50 0.25 1.89
N THR A 123 -7.62 1.55 1.77
CA THR A 123 -7.51 2.25 0.49
C THR A 123 -6.35 3.24 0.52
N GLY A 124 -5.82 3.53 -0.63
CA GLY A 124 -4.77 4.51 -0.82
C GLY A 124 -4.64 4.88 -2.28
N SER A 125 -3.63 5.65 -2.60
CA SER A 125 -3.29 6.00 -3.98
C SER A 125 -1.78 6.20 -4.13
N PHE A 126 -1.29 6.07 -5.36
CA PHE A 126 0.10 6.34 -5.67
C PHE A 126 0.23 7.17 -6.94
N GLY A 127 1.32 7.93 -7.04
CA GLY A 127 1.60 8.77 -8.19
C GLY A 127 2.25 8.00 -9.33
N VAL A 128 1.85 8.34 -10.56
CA VAL A 128 2.42 7.81 -11.80
C VAL A 128 2.80 8.98 -12.70
N ILE A 129 4.00 8.95 -13.23
CA ILE A 129 4.48 9.94 -14.20
C ILE A 129 4.39 9.35 -15.59
N VAL A 130 3.62 10.00 -16.48
CA VAL A 130 3.58 9.68 -17.90
C VAL A 130 4.53 10.64 -18.63
N SER A 131 5.55 10.07 -19.25
CA SER A 131 6.57 10.80 -19.98
C SER A 131 6.14 11.10 -21.41
N ALA A 132 6.75 12.10 -21.99
CA ALA A 132 6.51 12.46 -23.39
C ALA A 132 7.40 11.66 -24.34
#